data_5a1eca5043aefb289505c43956d6c069
#
_entry.id   5a1eca5043aefb289505c43956d6c069
#
_cell.length_a   1.000
_cell.length_b   1.000
_cell.length_c   1.000
_cell.angle_alpha   90.00
_cell.angle_beta   90.00
_cell.angle_gamma   90.00
#
_symmetry.space_group_name_H-M   'P 1'
#
loop_
_entity.id
_entity.type
_entity.pdbx_description
1 polymer ?
#
loop_
_entity_poly.entity_id
_entity_poly.type
_entity_poly.pdbx_seq_one_letter_code
_entity_poly.pdbx_strand_id
1 'polypeptide(L)' 'MSPTQWLRVRRLEAARRDILASGGGTNILEVANRYGMQHGGRFAAYYQEHFHETPSETLRASRTRAAA' A
#
# COMPACT_ATOMS: atom_id res chain seq x y z
N MET A 1 6.27 -18.07 -10.31
CA MET A 1 6.53 -16.75 -9.69
C MET A 1 7.98 -16.69 -9.24
N SER A 2 8.70 -15.63 -9.59
CA SER A 2 10.10 -15.49 -9.18
C SER A 2 10.18 -15.09 -7.71
N PRO A 3 11.33 -15.35 -7.05
CA PRO A 3 11.50 -14.92 -5.66
C PRO A 3 11.31 -13.41 -5.45
N THR A 4 11.74 -12.61 -6.43
CA THR A 4 11.59 -11.16 -6.37
C THR A 4 10.12 -10.76 -6.42
N GLN A 5 9.34 -11.39 -7.30
CA GLN A 5 7.91 -11.12 -7.40
C GLN A 5 7.18 -11.53 -6.12
N TRP A 6 7.54 -12.68 -5.56
CA TRP A 6 6.94 -13.15 -4.32
C TRP A 6 7.19 -12.16 -3.19
N LEU A 7 8.43 -11.70 -3.06
CA LEU A 7 8.78 -10.74 -2.01
C LEU A 7 8.04 -9.41 -2.19
N ARG A 8 7.92 -8.95 -3.45
CA ARG A 8 7.18 -7.73 -3.74
C ARG A 8 5.73 -7.84 -3.34
N VAL A 9 5.09 -8.97 -3.65
CA VAL A 9 3.70 -9.20 -3.27
C VAL A 9 3.53 -9.18 -1.75
N ARG A 10 4.45 -9.84 -1.04
CA ARG A 10 4.41 -9.84 0.43
C ARG A 10 4.53 -8.43 1.00
N ARG A 11 5.40 -7.61 0.42
CA ARG A 11 5.56 -6.23 0.84
C ARG A 11 4.32 -5.39 0.55
N LEU A 12 3.71 -5.61 -0.61
CA LEU A 12 2.47 -4.91 -0.96
C LEU A 12 1.34 -5.28 -0.01
N GLU A 13 1.22 -6.55 0.33
CA GLU A 13 0.20 -7.00 1.27
C GLU A 13 0.40 -6.39 2.66
N ALA A 14 1.65 -6.33 3.12
CA ALA A 14 1.96 -5.71 4.40
C ALA A 14 1.66 -4.22 4.38
N ALA A 15 2.00 -3.54 3.28
CA ALA A 15 1.73 -2.12 3.12
C ALA A 15 0.22 -1.84 3.17
N ARG A 16 -0.57 -2.66 2.47
CA ARG A 16 -2.02 -2.51 2.48
C ARG A 16 -2.59 -2.69 3.87
N ARG A 17 -2.08 -3.68 4.60
CA ARG A 17 -2.51 -3.93 5.98
C ARG A 17 -2.23 -2.72 6.86
N ASP A 18 -1.05 -2.11 6.71
CA ASP A 18 -0.68 -0.92 7.48
C ASP A 18 -1.60 0.27 7.16
N ILE A 19 -1.90 0.46 5.86
CA ILE A 19 -2.80 1.54 5.45
C ILE A 19 -4.19 1.35 6.06
N LEU A 20 -4.71 0.13 5.99
CA LEU A 20 -6.05 -0.16 6.53
C LEU A 20 -6.08 -0.01 8.04
N ALA A 21 -5.03 -0.44 8.73
CA ALA A 21 -4.96 -0.36 10.19
C ALA A 21 -4.82 1.08 10.69
N SER A 22 -4.34 1.99 9.83
CA SER A 22 -4.11 3.38 10.25
C SER A 22 -5.38 4.21 10.42
N GLY A 23 -6.49 3.75 9.82
CA GLY A 23 -7.73 4.54 9.83
C GLY A 23 -7.60 5.88 9.13
N GLY A 24 -6.68 5.99 8.19
CA GLY A 24 -6.38 7.22 7.48
C GLY A 24 -5.27 8.05 8.11
N GLY A 25 -4.64 7.55 9.18
CA GLY A 25 -3.65 8.29 9.93
C GLY A 25 -2.22 8.22 9.40
N THR A 26 -1.99 7.44 8.35
CA THR A 26 -0.66 7.34 7.75
C THR A 26 -0.64 8.05 6.40
N ASN A 27 0.55 8.16 5.79
CA ASN A 27 0.65 8.62 4.42
C ASN A 27 1.35 7.58 3.57
N ILE A 28 1.10 7.65 2.26
CA ILE A 28 1.55 6.61 1.33
C ILE A 28 3.07 6.60 1.20
N LEU A 29 3.71 7.76 1.22
CA LEU A 29 5.16 7.85 1.11
C LEU A 29 5.84 7.16 2.29
N GLU A 30 5.32 7.37 3.49
CA GLU A 30 5.86 6.74 4.69
C GLU A 30 5.75 5.22 4.61
N VAL A 31 4.60 4.71 4.17
CA VAL A 31 4.40 3.27 4.02
C VAL A 31 5.33 2.69 2.96
N ALA A 32 5.47 3.38 1.83
CA ALA A 32 6.37 2.93 0.76
C ALA A 32 7.81 2.87 1.27
N ASN A 33 8.25 3.87 2.03
CA ASN A 33 9.60 3.90 2.58
C ASN A 33 9.82 2.77 3.59
N ARG A 34 8.82 2.47 4.38
CA ARG A 34 8.90 1.41 5.40
C ARG A 34 9.23 0.06 4.79
N TYR A 35 8.71 -0.20 3.60
CA TYR A 35 8.90 -1.48 2.93
C TYR A 35 9.94 -1.40 1.80
N GLY A 36 10.73 -0.32 1.75
CA GLY A 36 11.79 -0.17 0.77
C GLY A 36 11.30 0.03 -0.65
N MET A 37 10.09 0.54 -0.84
CA MET A 37 9.46 0.72 -2.14
C MET A 37 9.32 2.21 -2.49
N GLN A 38 10.37 2.97 -2.25
CA GLN A 38 10.35 4.43 -2.32
C GLN A 38 10.71 5.01 -3.68
N HIS A 39 10.69 4.20 -4.73
CA HIS A 39 11.09 4.64 -6.07
C HIS A 39 9.90 5.19 -6.86
N GLY A 40 9.56 6.44 -6.59
CA GLY A 40 8.58 7.18 -7.38
C GLY A 40 7.25 6.45 -7.49
N GLY A 41 6.67 6.46 -8.68
CA GLY A 41 5.38 5.86 -8.92
C GLY A 41 5.34 4.34 -8.94
N ARG A 42 6.49 3.68 -8.77
CA ARG A 42 6.53 2.22 -8.86
C ARG A 42 5.70 1.54 -7.78
N PHE A 43 5.75 2.05 -6.56
CA PHE A 43 4.94 1.49 -5.48
C PHE A 43 3.46 1.55 -5.83
N ALA A 44 2.98 2.71 -6.27
CA ALA A 44 1.59 2.90 -6.63
C ALA A 44 1.20 2.02 -7.82
N ALA A 45 2.10 1.89 -8.83
CA ALA A 45 1.83 1.07 -10.00
C ALA A 45 1.72 -0.41 -9.64
N TYR A 46 2.66 -0.91 -8.85
CA TYR A 46 2.61 -2.31 -8.41
C TYR A 46 1.39 -2.58 -7.54
N TYR A 47 1.06 -1.64 -6.68
CA TYR A 47 -0.10 -1.74 -5.80
C TYR A 47 -1.38 -1.83 -6.62
N GLN A 48 -1.56 -0.93 -7.57
CA GLN A 48 -2.76 -0.90 -8.42
C GLN A 48 -2.87 -2.18 -9.26
N GLU A 49 -1.73 -2.66 -9.78
CA GLU A 49 -1.72 -3.89 -10.56
C GLU A 49 -2.16 -5.09 -9.74
N HIS A 50 -1.74 -5.14 -8.48
CA HIS A 50 -2.03 -6.29 -7.61
C HIS A 50 -3.40 -6.22 -6.97
N PHE A 51 -3.80 -5.04 -6.48
CA PHE A 51 -5.05 -4.88 -5.71
C PHE A 51 -6.18 -4.23 -6.50
N HIS A 52 -5.92 -3.77 -7.74
CA HIS A 52 -6.92 -3.10 -8.59
C HIS A 52 -7.44 -1.80 -7.98
N GLU A 53 -6.65 -1.19 -7.12
CA GLU A 53 -6.91 0.13 -6.56
C GLU A 53 -5.57 0.78 -6.22
N THR A 54 -5.55 2.11 -6.10
CA THR A 54 -4.33 2.81 -5.73
C THR A 54 -4.18 2.82 -4.21
N PRO A 55 -2.95 3.01 -3.69
CA PRO A 55 -2.76 3.17 -2.24
C PRO A 55 -3.58 4.31 -1.67
N SER A 56 -3.72 5.41 -2.43
CA SER A 56 -4.52 6.56 -2.00
C SER A 56 -5.99 6.20 -1.86
N GLU A 57 -6.50 5.37 -2.77
CA GLU A 57 -7.88 4.91 -2.69
C GLU A 57 -8.10 4.05 -1.46
N THR A 58 -7.15 3.16 -1.15
CA THR A 58 -7.21 2.34 0.06
C THR A 58 -7.19 3.21 1.31
N LEU A 59 -6.33 4.23 1.32
CA LEU A 59 -6.22 5.14 2.46
C LEU A 59 -7.52 5.92 2.67
N ARG A 60 -8.12 6.39 1.59
CA ARG A 60 -9.40 7.10 1.65
C ARG A 60 -10.51 6.21 2.20
N ALA A 61 -10.58 4.97 1.72
CA ALA A 61 -11.56 4.01 2.20
C ALA A 61 -11.35 3.69 3.69
N SER A 62 -10.11 3.60 4.12
CA SER A 62 -9.76 3.38 5.52
C SER A 62 -10.24 4.52 6.40
N ARG A 63 -10.05 5.76 5.92
CA ARG A 63 -10.50 6.96 6.64
C ARG A 63 -12.01 7.00 6.76
N THR A 64 -12.72 6.69 5.68
CA THR A 64 -14.17 6.67 5.66
C THR A 64 -14.70 5.61 6.62
N ARG A 65 -14.09 4.43 6.61
CA ARG A 65 -14.49 3.34 7.50
C ARG A 65 -14.24 3.69 8.95
N ALA A 66 -13.14 4.35 9.26
CA ALA A 66 -12.82 4.77 10.62
C ALA A 66 -13.79 5.86 11.13
N ALA A 67 -14.27 6.71 10.21
CA ALA A 67 -15.21 7.77 10.55
C ALA A 67 -16.65 7.26 10.78
N ALA A 68 -16.93 6.08 10.25
CA ALA A 68 -18.23 5.47 10.44
C ALA A 68 -18.33 4.80 11.79
#